data_25e043f4daecf40a7f27099003e222f8
#
_entry.id   25e043f4daecf40a7f27099003e222f8
#
_cell.length_a   1.000
_cell.length_b   1.000
_cell.length_c   1.000
_cell.angle_alpha   90.00
_cell.angle_beta   90.00
_cell.angle_gamma   90.00
#
_symmetry.space_group_name_H-M   'P 1'
#
loop_
_entity.id
_entity.type
_entity.pdbx_description
1 polymer ?
#
loop_
_entity_poly.entity_id
_entity_poly.type
_entity_poly.pdbx_seq_one_letter_code
_entity_poly.pdbx_strand_id
1 'polypeptide(L)'
;MKKKISLFLFIDAFGWEVRQRNPEFLKDLIQDSKPLETILGYSSACDPSIISGLTPSEHKLWSSYYYDPDGSPFKWIRPLALLLDVISRCGRVRGPLSKWVKKICGFTGYFQLFAVPFKELPLFNYAEQKRIWEAQGLPVGQTIFDRMLAEGIPYSVHDSDLDDEQRLANLQTQIEQQRIDFAYCSLGKLDALLHAKGNNHPDLGNLMQWYDRKFRALIQAAEANYETVSWYVFADHGMHNVTGSYDLMADIQALELQWKVDYVAFYDSTMARFWFMNDAARHKISHGLENHSHGRILSEEELKQHGIFFKDGQYGELIFLLNSGLQMVPSFMGTKPCAGMHGYHPTDPDSFASLTSNQPISSNITKIQHIHSIMLNELELN
;
A
#
# COMPACT_ATOMS: atom_id res chain seq x y z
N MET A 1 30.54 -5.92 -21.18
CA MET A 1 29.73 -5.38 -20.04
C MET A 1 28.75 -4.38 -20.61
N LYS A 2 27.50 -4.37 -20.12
CA LYS A 2 26.57 -3.25 -20.39
C LYS A 2 27.03 -1.99 -19.63
N LYS A 3 26.64 -0.81 -20.13
CA LYS A 3 27.12 0.46 -19.54
C LYS A 3 26.56 0.70 -18.12
N LYS A 4 25.23 0.53 -17.92
CA LYS A 4 24.57 0.93 -16.68
C LYS A 4 23.42 0.00 -16.33
N ILE A 5 23.20 -0.19 -15.02
CA ILE A 5 21.96 -0.74 -14.47
C ILE A 5 21.53 0.04 -13.24
N SER A 6 20.22 0.25 -13.08
CA SER A 6 19.61 0.87 -11.90
C SER A 6 18.66 -0.13 -11.22
N LEU A 7 18.93 -0.44 -9.96
CA LEU A 7 18.20 -1.42 -9.16
C LEU A 7 17.33 -0.70 -8.13
N PHE A 8 16.03 -0.80 -8.25
CA PHE A 8 15.04 -0.31 -7.29
C PHE A 8 14.46 -1.48 -6.52
N LEU A 9 14.96 -1.69 -5.30
CA LEU A 9 14.64 -2.81 -4.43
C LEU A 9 13.65 -2.33 -3.37
N PHE A 10 12.39 -2.59 -3.58
CA PHE A 10 11.31 -2.19 -2.70
C PHE A 10 11.07 -3.28 -1.65
N ILE A 11 11.24 -2.96 -0.38
CA ILE A 11 10.88 -3.82 0.75
C ILE A 11 9.67 -3.21 1.43
N ASP A 12 8.49 -3.81 1.25
CA ASP A 12 7.24 -3.40 1.87
C ASP A 12 7.39 -3.30 3.40
N ALA A 13 6.95 -2.17 3.96
CA ALA A 13 7.07 -1.83 5.38
C ALA A 13 8.52 -1.70 5.94
N PHE A 14 9.56 -1.53 5.09
CA PHE A 14 10.91 -1.21 5.56
C PHE A 14 11.00 0.24 6.01
N GLY A 15 10.25 0.57 7.05
CA GLY A 15 10.18 1.90 7.63
C GLY A 15 11.49 2.37 8.24
N TRP A 16 11.56 3.68 8.50
CA TRP A 16 12.75 4.33 9.05
C TRP A 16 13.19 3.74 10.39
N GLU A 17 12.23 3.44 11.28
CA GLU A 17 12.50 2.75 12.55
C GLU A 17 13.18 1.39 12.37
N VAL A 18 12.69 0.58 11.43
CA VAL A 18 13.29 -0.72 11.12
C VAL A 18 14.71 -0.53 10.57
N ARG A 19 14.89 0.47 9.67
CA ARG A 19 16.22 0.80 9.13
C ARG A 19 17.21 1.21 10.23
N GLN A 20 16.80 2.07 11.17
CA GLN A 20 17.65 2.54 12.26
C GLN A 20 18.05 1.43 13.23
N ARG A 21 17.15 0.48 13.50
CA ARG A 21 17.42 -0.69 14.37
C ARG A 21 18.32 -1.74 13.73
N ASN A 22 18.52 -1.67 12.40
CA ASN A 22 19.38 -2.59 11.65
C ASN A 22 20.52 -1.82 10.96
N PRO A 23 21.44 -1.19 11.73
CA PRO A 23 22.50 -0.33 11.19
C PRO A 23 23.51 -1.10 10.34
N GLU A 24 23.63 -2.41 10.55
CA GLU A 24 24.56 -3.28 9.81
C GLU A 24 24.07 -3.65 8.39
N PHE A 25 22.75 -3.43 8.11
CA PHE A 25 22.19 -3.71 6.80
C PHE A 25 22.87 -2.87 5.71
N LEU A 26 23.57 -3.49 4.78
CA LEU A 26 24.35 -2.91 3.68
C LEU A 26 25.34 -1.80 4.10
N LYS A 27 25.77 -1.75 5.37
CA LYS A 27 26.49 -0.65 6.02
C LYS A 27 27.67 -0.11 5.23
N ASP A 28 28.49 -0.99 4.66
CA ASP A 28 29.70 -0.67 3.90
C ASP A 28 29.44 -0.30 2.43
N LEU A 29 28.21 -0.45 1.95
CA LEU A 29 27.79 -0.17 0.57
C LEU A 29 26.96 1.12 0.47
N ILE A 30 26.44 1.62 1.59
CA ILE A 30 25.54 2.78 1.64
C ILE A 30 26.35 4.08 1.55
N GLN A 31 25.95 4.95 0.62
CA GLN A 31 26.42 6.32 0.58
C GLN A 31 25.48 7.28 1.31
N ASP A 32 24.17 7.07 1.21
CA ASP A 32 23.16 7.95 1.83
C ASP A 32 21.91 7.15 2.28
N SER A 33 21.25 7.63 3.34
CA SER A 33 20.04 7.03 3.87
C SER A 33 19.19 8.06 4.61
N LYS A 34 17.88 8.09 4.37
CA LYS A 34 16.99 9.08 5.00
C LYS A 34 15.56 8.56 5.15
N PRO A 35 14.78 9.15 6.11
CA PRO A 35 13.34 8.93 6.18
C PRO A 35 12.61 9.62 5.03
N LEU A 36 11.49 9.02 4.61
CA LEU A 36 10.55 9.63 3.68
C LEU A 36 9.16 9.65 4.31
N GLU A 37 8.44 10.77 4.16
CA GLU A 37 7.03 10.86 4.51
C GLU A 37 6.23 9.92 3.58
N THR A 38 5.40 9.08 4.17
CA THR A 38 4.50 8.18 3.44
C THR A 38 3.21 8.89 3.02
N ILE A 39 2.37 8.21 2.24
CA ILE A 39 0.99 8.63 1.95
C ILE A 39 0.09 8.26 3.13
N LEU A 40 -0.83 9.13 3.51
CA LEU A 40 -1.89 8.77 4.44
C LEU A 40 -2.82 7.76 3.76
N GLY A 41 -2.71 6.49 4.15
CA GLY A 41 -3.42 5.37 3.53
C GLY A 41 -2.66 4.06 3.69
N TYR A 42 -2.83 3.17 2.74
CA TYR A 42 -2.22 1.83 2.71
C TYR A 42 -1.35 1.68 1.45
N SER A 43 -0.66 0.54 1.30
CA SER A 43 0.17 0.24 0.12
C SER A 43 -0.60 0.45 -1.20
N SER A 44 -1.93 0.24 -1.21
CA SER A 44 -2.80 0.56 -2.36
C SER A 44 -2.79 2.03 -2.80
N ALA A 45 -2.37 2.94 -1.93
CA ALA A 45 -2.17 4.36 -2.23
C ALA A 45 -0.68 4.68 -2.48
N CYS A 46 0.20 4.02 -1.72
CA CYS A 46 1.64 4.28 -1.75
C CYS A 46 2.29 3.81 -3.04
N ASP A 47 2.03 2.55 -3.44
CA ASP A 47 2.61 1.95 -4.64
C ASP A 47 2.33 2.75 -5.92
N PRO A 48 1.07 3.14 -6.23
CA PRO A 48 0.78 3.99 -7.37
C PRO A 48 1.51 5.34 -7.33
N SER A 49 1.64 5.93 -6.12
CA SER A 49 2.32 7.21 -5.94
C SER A 49 3.83 7.09 -6.17
N ILE A 50 4.47 6.00 -5.73
CA ILE A 50 5.90 5.73 -5.95
C ILE A 50 6.21 5.58 -7.43
N ILE A 51 5.41 4.82 -8.16
CA ILE A 51 5.70 4.50 -9.58
C ILE A 51 5.26 5.58 -10.56
N SER A 52 4.45 6.56 -10.13
CA SER A 52 3.95 7.65 -10.99
C SER A 52 4.40 9.04 -10.58
N GLY A 53 4.83 9.24 -9.33
CA GLY A 53 5.12 10.56 -8.75
C GLY A 53 3.86 11.38 -8.42
N LEU A 54 2.67 10.85 -8.67
CA LEU A 54 1.39 11.51 -8.46
C LEU A 54 0.85 11.24 -7.05
N THR A 55 0.00 12.13 -6.57
CA THR A 55 -0.78 11.91 -5.34
C THR A 55 -2.00 11.01 -5.59
N PRO A 56 -2.60 10.40 -4.57
CA PRO A 56 -3.80 9.59 -4.72
C PRO A 56 -4.98 10.33 -5.39
N SER A 57 -5.18 11.61 -5.10
CA SER A 57 -6.23 12.42 -5.74
C SER A 57 -5.97 12.65 -7.24
N GLU A 58 -4.72 12.58 -7.69
CA GLU A 58 -4.33 12.70 -9.09
C GLU A 58 -4.45 11.38 -9.83
N HIS A 59 -3.82 10.29 -9.33
CA HIS A 59 -3.88 8.97 -10.00
C HIS A 59 -5.15 8.16 -9.68
N LYS A 60 -6.03 8.60 -8.76
CA LYS A 60 -7.34 8.06 -8.43
C LYS A 60 -7.34 6.70 -7.69
N LEU A 61 -6.23 6.26 -7.14
CA LEU A 61 -6.13 5.06 -6.30
C LEU A 61 -5.74 5.46 -4.88
N TRP A 62 -6.61 5.20 -3.88
CA TRP A 62 -6.29 5.51 -2.48
C TRP A 62 -6.54 4.35 -1.53
N SER A 63 -7.73 3.78 -1.54
CA SER A 63 -8.07 2.59 -0.77
C SER A 63 -8.64 1.53 -1.69
N SER A 64 -8.62 0.27 -1.24
CA SER A 64 -9.07 -0.87 -2.05
C SER A 64 -10.52 -0.74 -2.51
N TYR A 65 -11.40 -0.21 -1.67
CA TYR A 65 -12.84 -0.06 -1.97
C TYR A 65 -13.30 1.38 -1.87
N TYR A 66 -14.29 1.75 -2.68
CA TYR A 66 -15.00 3.02 -2.61
C TYR A 66 -16.49 2.84 -2.92
N TYR A 67 -17.32 3.76 -2.43
CA TYR A 67 -18.77 3.70 -2.65
C TYR A 67 -19.11 4.06 -4.09
N ASP A 68 -19.69 3.11 -4.81
CA ASP A 68 -20.16 3.26 -6.18
C ASP A 68 -21.18 2.16 -6.50
N PRO A 69 -22.43 2.28 -6.03
CA PRO A 69 -23.43 1.25 -6.23
C PRO A 69 -23.83 1.06 -7.71
N ASP A 70 -23.64 2.11 -8.52
CA ASP A 70 -23.99 2.08 -9.95
C ASP A 70 -22.87 1.49 -10.82
N GLY A 71 -21.62 1.69 -10.47
CA GLY A 71 -20.46 1.13 -11.15
C GLY A 71 -19.95 -0.18 -10.54
N SER A 72 -20.54 -0.68 -9.45
CA SER A 72 -20.05 -1.86 -8.73
C SER A 72 -19.94 -3.10 -9.62
N PRO A 73 -18.75 -3.71 -9.72
CA PRO A 73 -18.55 -4.97 -10.43
C PRO A 73 -19.11 -6.18 -9.68
N PHE A 74 -19.61 -5.98 -8.46
CA PHE A 74 -20.11 -7.04 -7.57
C PHE A 74 -21.64 -7.17 -7.57
N LYS A 75 -22.37 -6.46 -8.44
CA LYS A 75 -23.86 -6.49 -8.51
C LYS A 75 -24.42 -7.90 -8.68
N TRP A 76 -23.72 -8.76 -9.44
CA TRP A 76 -24.09 -10.15 -9.67
C TRP A 76 -24.09 -11.01 -8.40
N ILE A 77 -23.41 -10.58 -7.33
CA ILE A 77 -23.38 -11.28 -6.03
C ILE A 77 -24.72 -11.16 -5.29
N ARG A 78 -25.54 -10.14 -5.55
CA ARG A 78 -26.81 -9.88 -4.83
C ARG A 78 -27.66 -11.13 -4.55
N PRO A 79 -27.98 -11.99 -5.53
CA PRO A 79 -28.82 -13.17 -5.29
C PRO A 79 -28.12 -14.24 -4.42
N LEU A 80 -26.79 -14.25 -4.36
CA LEU A 80 -25.99 -15.25 -3.65
C LEU A 80 -25.45 -14.72 -2.30
N ALA A 81 -25.63 -13.44 -2.01
CA ALA A 81 -24.94 -12.74 -0.93
C ALA A 81 -25.14 -13.41 0.43
N LEU A 82 -26.39 -13.75 0.79
CA LEU A 82 -26.69 -14.39 2.09
C LEU A 82 -26.03 -15.76 2.23
N LEU A 83 -26.04 -16.57 1.15
CA LEU A 83 -25.38 -17.87 1.13
C LEU A 83 -23.86 -17.72 1.29
N LEU A 84 -23.26 -16.78 0.56
CA LEU A 84 -21.83 -16.50 0.62
C LEU A 84 -21.42 -15.93 1.99
N ASP A 85 -22.24 -15.11 2.62
CA ASP A 85 -21.98 -14.61 3.98
C ASP A 85 -21.96 -15.77 5.00
N VAL A 86 -22.87 -16.73 4.89
CA VAL A 86 -22.86 -17.91 5.77
C VAL A 86 -21.61 -18.77 5.55
N ILE A 87 -21.30 -19.09 4.29
CA ILE A 87 -20.14 -19.92 3.93
C ILE A 87 -18.82 -19.25 4.34
N SER A 88 -18.72 -17.93 4.17
CA SER A 88 -17.51 -17.14 4.43
C SER A 88 -17.20 -16.94 5.93
N ARG A 89 -18.11 -17.28 6.83
CA ARG A 89 -17.84 -17.34 8.28
C ARG A 89 -16.70 -18.31 8.61
N CYS A 90 -16.50 -19.33 7.76
CA CYS A 90 -15.29 -20.15 7.79
C CYS A 90 -14.15 -19.38 7.08
N GLY A 91 -13.24 -18.75 7.83
CA GLY A 91 -12.18 -17.88 7.28
C GLY A 91 -11.29 -18.53 6.21
N ARG A 92 -11.17 -19.89 6.24
CA ARG A 92 -10.41 -20.64 5.22
C ARG A 92 -11.01 -20.57 3.81
N VAL A 93 -12.30 -20.25 3.69
CA VAL A 93 -13.01 -20.20 2.39
C VAL A 93 -12.82 -18.84 1.71
N ARG A 94 -12.51 -17.79 2.45
CA ARG A 94 -12.42 -16.43 1.90
C ARG A 94 -11.32 -16.24 0.85
N GLY A 95 -10.17 -16.86 1.04
CA GLY A 95 -9.07 -16.82 0.07
C GLY A 95 -9.46 -17.42 -1.30
N PRO A 96 -9.94 -18.67 -1.37
CA PRO A 96 -10.49 -19.25 -2.61
C PRO A 96 -11.61 -18.40 -3.21
N LEU A 97 -12.53 -17.86 -2.41
CA LEU A 97 -13.59 -16.97 -2.89
C LEU A 97 -13.05 -15.67 -3.48
N SER A 98 -12.00 -15.07 -2.87
CA SER A 98 -11.34 -13.88 -3.46
C SER A 98 -10.81 -14.18 -4.87
N LYS A 99 -10.12 -15.31 -5.05
CA LYS A 99 -9.59 -15.71 -6.36
C LYS A 99 -10.72 -15.93 -7.39
N TRP A 100 -11.81 -16.54 -6.97
CA TRP A 100 -12.96 -16.78 -7.82
C TRP A 100 -13.67 -15.48 -8.22
N VAL A 101 -13.94 -14.56 -7.26
CA VAL A 101 -14.55 -13.25 -7.56
C VAL A 101 -13.63 -12.42 -8.45
N LYS A 102 -12.31 -12.37 -8.16
CA LYS A 102 -11.30 -11.72 -9.01
C LYS A 102 -11.44 -12.18 -10.47
N LYS A 103 -11.51 -13.49 -10.68
CA LYS A 103 -11.63 -14.09 -12.03
C LYS A 103 -12.92 -13.70 -12.72
N ILE A 104 -14.07 -13.73 -12.02
CA ILE A 104 -15.37 -13.37 -12.60
C ILE A 104 -15.42 -11.88 -12.96
N CYS A 105 -14.87 -11.01 -12.11
CA CYS A 105 -14.81 -9.57 -12.36
C CYS A 105 -13.76 -9.19 -13.42
N GLY A 106 -12.90 -10.12 -13.84
CA GLY A 106 -11.86 -9.86 -14.84
C GLY A 106 -10.72 -8.99 -14.32
N PHE A 107 -10.51 -8.93 -13.00
CA PHE A 107 -9.45 -8.13 -12.42
C PHE A 107 -8.07 -8.76 -12.62
N THR A 108 -7.10 -7.97 -13.06
CA THR A 108 -5.68 -8.38 -13.17
C THR A 108 -4.85 -7.86 -12.01
N GLY A 109 -5.25 -6.74 -11.38
CA GLY A 109 -4.59 -6.12 -10.23
C GLY A 109 -4.65 -6.93 -8.93
N TYR A 110 -4.11 -6.38 -7.86
CA TYR A 110 -4.27 -6.97 -6.53
C TYR A 110 -5.73 -6.93 -6.12
N PHE A 111 -6.26 -8.02 -5.63
CA PHE A 111 -7.66 -8.11 -5.19
C PHE A 111 -7.81 -9.04 -3.99
N GLN A 112 -8.49 -8.54 -2.97
CA GLN A 112 -8.86 -9.33 -1.79
C GLN A 112 -10.23 -8.91 -1.27
N LEU A 113 -11.07 -9.90 -0.92
CA LEU A 113 -12.39 -9.67 -0.33
C LEU A 113 -12.32 -9.17 1.11
N PHE A 114 -11.18 -9.35 1.78
CA PHE A 114 -11.02 -9.04 3.20
C PHE A 114 -12.18 -9.60 4.04
N ALA A 115 -12.72 -8.84 4.99
CA ALA A 115 -13.88 -9.21 5.80
C ALA A 115 -15.19 -8.51 5.36
N VAL A 116 -15.19 -7.84 4.19
CA VAL A 116 -16.39 -7.15 3.68
C VAL A 116 -17.55 -8.13 3.57
N PRO A 117 -18.72 -7.86 4.19
CA PRO A 117 -19.90 -8.73 4.05
C PRO A 117 -20.34 -8.80 2.58
N PHE A 118 -20.68 -10.00 2.08
CA PHE A 118 -21.08 -10.17 0.69
C PHE A 118 -22.33 -9.39 0.33
N LYS A 119 -23.25 -9.22 1.28
CA LYS A 119 -24.45 -8.41 1.11
C LYS A 119 -24.16 -6.91 0.92
N GLU A 120 -22.95 -6.45 1.30
CA GLU A 120 -22.52 -5.05 1.20
C GLU A 120 -21.62 -4.81 -0.04
N LEU A 121 -20.95 -5.83 -0.58
CA LEU A 121 -20.09 -5.71 -1.75
C LEU A 121 -20.75 -4.98 -2.94
N PRO A 122 -22.05 -5.20 -3.26
CA PRO A 122 -22.71 -4.50 -4.37
C PRO A 122 -22.87 -2.99 -4.18
N LEU A 123 -22.50 -2.43 -3.02
CA LEU A 123 -22.45 -0.98 -2.80
C LEU A 123 -21.11 -0.37 -3.21
N PHE A 124 -20.08 -1.20 -3.33
CA PHE A 124 -18.71 -0.75 -3.50
C PHE A 124 -18.18 -1.13 -4.87
N ASN A 125 -17.26 -0.31 -5.36
CA ASN A 125 -16.36 -0.62 -6.46
C ASN A 125 -14.98 -0.93 -5.90
N TYR A 126 -14.12 -1.54 -6.71
CA TYR A 126 -12.73 -1.88 -6.37
C TYR A 126 -11.77 -1.00 -7.15
N ALA A 127 -10.78 -0.42 -6.46
CA ALA A 127 -9.91 0.58 -7.06
C ALA A 127 -8.88 -0.02 -8.03
N GLU A 128 -8.11 -1.02 -7.58
CA GLU A 128 -7.05 -1.63 -8.38
C GLU A 128 -7.59 -2.81 -9.22
N GLN A 129 -8.36 -2.50 -10.26
CA GLN A 129 -8.88 -3.53 -11.17
C GLN A 129 -7.81 -4.04 -12.15
N LYS A 130 -6.82 -3.21 -12.47
CA LYS A 130 -5.67 -3.55 -13.33
C LYS A 130 -4.40 -3.63 -12.51
N ARG A 131 -3.46 -4.44 -12.97
CA ARG A 131 -2.13 -4.54 -12.36
C ARG A 131 -1.36 -3.24 -12.59
N ILE A 132 -1.02 -2.53 -11.51
CA ILE A 132 -0.32 -1.25 -11.57
C ILE A 132 1.15 -1.39 -12.03
N TRP A 133 1.71 -2.57 -11.89
CA TRP A 133 3.08 -2.93 -12.29
C TRP A 133 3.25 -3.17 -13.81
N GLU A 134 2.19 -3.00 -14.58
CA GLU A 134 2.19 -3.09 -16.04
C GLU A 134 1.94 -1.71 -16.65
N ALA A 135 2.39 -1.50 -17.89
CA ALA A 135 2.07 -0.28 -18.62
C ALA A 135 0.55 -0.09 -18.74
N GLN A 136 0.08 1.15 -18.60
CA GLN A 136 -1.34 1.52 -18.58
C GLN A 136 -2.12 0.89 -17.40
N GLY A 137 -1.43 0.56 -16.30
CA GLY A 137 -2.03 0.00 -15.09
C GLY A 137 -2.80 1.02 -14.25
N LEU A 138 -2.45 2.30 -14.32
CA LEU A 138 -3.16 3.37 -13.59
C LEU A 138 -4.42 3.83 -14.33
N PRO A 139 -5.48 4.21 -13.60
CA PRO A 139 -6.66 4.83 -14.20
C PRO A 139 -6.38 6.22 -14.76
N VAL A 140 -5.48 6.99 -14.14
CA VAL A 140 -5.06 8.33 -14.55
C VAL A 140 -3.55 8.49 -14.36
N GLY A 141 -2.89 9.14 -15.32
CA GLY A 141 -1.44 9.37 -15.29
C GLY A 141 -0.63 8.25 -15.95
N GLN A 142 0.68 8.39 -15.89
CA GLN A 142 1.65 7.44 -16.43
C GLN A 142 2.57 6.95 -15.32
N THR A 143 2.94 5.69 -15.38
CA THR A 143 3.93 5.09 -14.49
C THR A 143 5.32 5.15 -15.13
N ILE A 144 6.35 4.87 -14.33
CA ILE A 144 7.71 4.67 -14.84
C ILE A 144 7.76 3.54 -15.89
N PHE A 145 6.89 2.53 -15.78
CA PHE A 145 6.79 1.41 -16.73
C PHE A 145 6.24 1.85 -18.08
N ASP A 146 5.27 2.79 -18.10
CA ASP A 146 4.78 3.42 -19.33
C ASP A 146 5.90 4.16 -20.05
N ARG A 147 6.70 4.93 -19.30
CA ARG A 147 7.82 5.70 -19.84
C ARG A 147 8.90 4.78 -20.41
N MET A 148 9.31 3.74 -19.67
CA MET A 148 10.31 2.77 -20.13
C MET A 148 9.85 2.02 -21.39
N LEU A 149 8.56 1.62 -21.44
CA LEU A 149 8.02 0.97 -22.63
C LEU A 149 8.04 1.89 -23.85
N ALA A 150 7.67 3.16 -23.69
CA ALA A 150 7.67 4.15 -24.77
C ALA A 150 9.07 4.40 -25.34
N GLU A 151 10.10 4.42 -24.49
CA GLU A 151 11.50 4.65 -24.85
C GLU A 151 12.26 3.35 -25.23
N GLY A 152 11.60 2.19 -25.16
CA GLY A 152 12.21 0.90 -25.49
C GLY A 152 13.33 0.48 -24.55
N ILE A 153 13.30 0.93 -23.27
CA ILE A 153 14.29 0.60 -22.25
C ILE A 153 14.03 -0.80 -21.73
N PRO A 154 15.02 -1.73 -21.78
CA PRO A 154 14.86 -3.06 -21.21
C PRO A 154 14.79 -3.02 -19.69
N TYR A 155 13.70 -3.50 -19.12
CA TYR A 155 13.50 -3.50 -17.67
C TYR A 155 12.95 -4.82 -17.14
N SER A 156 13.12 -5.05 -15.84
CA SER A 156 12.51 -6.12 -15.08
C SER A 156 11.57 -5.54 -14.02
N VAL A 157 10.39 -6.11 -13.94
CA VAL A 157 9.45 -5.90 -12.84
C VAL A 157 9.21 -7.25 -12.17
N HIS A 158 8.99 -7.26 -10.87
CA HIS A 158 8.72 -8.48 -10.12
C HIS A 158 7.47 -9.22 -10.64
N ASP A 159 7.54 -10.54 -10.67
CA ASP A 159 6.35 -11.38 -10.89
C ASP A 159 5.59 -11.53 -9.55
N SER A 160 4.35 -11.07 -9.50
CA SER A 160 3.52 -11.10 -8.30
C SER A 160 3.13 -12.51 -7.83
N ASP A 161 3.26 -13.52 -8.70
CA ASP A 161 2.95 -14.91 -8.36
C ASP A 161 4.13 -15.64 -7.68
N LEU A 162 5.32 -15.02 -7.68
CA LEU A 162 6.52 -15.55 -7.06
C LEU A 162 6.74 -15.01 -5.65
N ASP A 163 7.36 -15.80 -4.78
CA ASP A 163 7.82 -15.34 -3.48
C ASP A 163 9.11 -14.51 -3.59
N ASP A 164 9.50 -13.82 -2.50
CA ASP A 164 10.67 -12.93 -2.49
C ASP A 164 11.97 -13.62 -2.90
N GLU A 165 12.18 -14.89 -2.53
CA GLU A 165 13.39 -15.62 -2.90
C GLU A 165 13.43 -15.91 -4.39
N GLN A 166 12.31 -16.32 -4.96
CA GLN A 166 12.17 -16.57 -6.39
C GLN A 166 12.31 -15.28 -7.20
N ARG A 167 11.73 -14.16 -6.71
CA ARG A 167 11.87 -12.83 -7.35
C ARG A 167 13.32 -12.41 -7.43
N LEU A 168 14.07 -12.51 -6.32
CA LEU A 168 15.48 -12.16 -6.27
C LEU A 168 16.34 -13.07 -7.14
N ALA A 169 16.08 -14.39 -7.16
CA ALA A 169 16.79 -15.33 -8.02
C ALA A 169 16.56 -15.05 -9.52
N ASN A 170 15.31 -14.74 -9.91
CA ASN A 170 14.97 -14.34 -11.28
C ASN A 170 15.68 -13.05 -11.68
N LEU A 171 15.66 -12.05 -10.79
CA LEU A 171 16.35 -10.79 -11.04
C LEU A 171 17.85 -10.99 -11.21
N GLN A 172 18.49 -11.78 -10.35
CA GLN A 172 19.92 -12.11 -10.47
C GLN A 172 20.24 -12.75 -11.83
N THR A 173 19.42 -13.70 -12.26
CA THR A 173 19.58 -14.34 -13.58
C THR A 173 19.53 -13.34 -14.73
N GLN A 174 18.59 -12.37 -14.68
CA GLN A 174 18.47 -11.34 -15.72
C GLN A 174 19.66 -10.38 -15.73
N ILE A 175 20.20 -10.04 -14.55
CA ILE A 175 21.42 -9.24 -14.38
C ILE A 175 22.64 -9.97 -14.99
N GLU A 176 22.85 -11.23 -14.61
CA GLU A 176 23.97 -12.06 -15.12
C GLU A 176 23.92 -12.24 -16.65
N GLN A 177 22.71 -12.29 -17.20
CA GLN A 177 22.49 -12.35 -18.66
C GLN A 177 22.51 -10.98 -19.34
N GLN A 178 22.73 -9.89 -18.61
CA GLN A 178 22.77 -8.51 -19.12
C GLN A 178 21.54 -8.14 -19.96
N ARG A 179 20.34 -8.60 -19.56
CA ARG A 179 19.09 -8.41 -20.32
C ARG A 179 18.39 -7.08 -20.05
N ILE A 180 18.68 -6.46 -18.92
CA ILE A 180 17.95 -5.29 -18.40
C ILE A 180 18.88 -4.12 -18.11
N ASP A 181 18.34 -2.92 -18.12
CA ASP A 181 19.02 -1.68 -17.74
C ASP A 181 18.39 -1.07 -16.49
N PHE A 182 17.19 -1.55 -16.13
CA PHE A 182 16.43 -1.13 -14.95
C PHE A 182 15.72 -2.32 -14.32
N ALA A 183 15.64 -2.34 -12.99
CA ALA A 183 14.86 -3.32 -12.25
C ALA A 183 14.04 -2.67 -11.15
N TYR A 184 12.77 -3.07 -11.03
CA TYR A 184 11.90 -2.79 -9.88
C TYR A 184 11.48 -4.11 -9.25
N CYS A 185 11.98 -4.39 -8.05
CA CYS A 185 11.73 -5.65 -7.36
C CYS A 185 11.04 -5.38 -6.02
N SER A 186 9.75 -5.70 -5.92
CA SER A 186 8.98 -5.59 -4.69
C SER A 186 9.05 -6.89 -3.89
N LEU A 187 9.23 -6.76 -2.57
CA LEU A 187 9.46 -7.85 -1.60
C LEU A 187 8.54 -7.65 -0.39
N GLY A 188 7.68 -8.62 -0.11
CA GLY A 188 6.60 -8.48 0.88
C GLY A 188 6.79 -9.28 2.18
N LYS A 189 7.90 -10.03 2.35
CA LYS A 189 8.10 -10.85 3.56
C LYS A 189 8.18 -10.05 4.84
N LEU A 190 8.71 -8.81 4.77
CA LEU A 190 8.86 -7.97 5.96
C LEU A 190 7.50 -7.47 6.44
N ASP A 191 6.68 -6.92 5.56
CA ASP A 191 5.31 -6.49 5.89
C ASP A 191 4.50 -7.64 6.52
N ALA A 192 4.51 -8.81 5.89
CA ALA A 192 3.82 -10.00 6.42
C ALA A 192 4.33 -10.41 7.82
N LEU A 193 5.64 -10.32 8.06
CA LEU A 193 6.23 -10.60 9.38
C LEU A 193 5.76 -9.56 10.42
N LEU A 194 5.81 -8.28 10.07
CA LEU A 194 5.46 -7.19 10.99
C LEU A 194 3.97 -7.19 11.32
N HIS A 195 3.10 -7.45 10.37
CA HIS A 195 1.67 -7.66 10.65
C HIS A 195 1.41 -8.83 11.59
N ALA A 196 2.14 -9.94 11.41
CA ALA A 196 1.94 -11.14 12.20
C ALA A 196 2.54 -11.05 13.61
N LYS A 197 3.65 -10.32 13.79
CA LYS A 197 4.49 -10.40 15.00
C LYS A 197 4.88 -9.05 15.61
N GLY A 198 4.64 -7.93 14.91
CA GLY A 198 5.02 -6.58 15.32
C GLY A 198 6.51 -6.26 15.16
N ASN A 199 6.87 -5.01 15.41
CA ASN A 199 8.22 -4.46 15.18
C ASN A 199 9.30 -4.96 16.14
N ASN A 200 8.92 -5.58 17.27
CA ASN A 200 9.86 -5.98 18.33
C ASN A 200 10.22 -7.48 18.29
N HIS A 201 9.75 -8.22 17.28
CA HIS A 201 9.96 -9.66 17.24
C HIS A 201 11.40 -10.01 16.82
N PRO A 202 12.05 -11.02 17.47
CA PRO A 202 13.43 -11.42 17.16
C PRO A 202 13.66 -11.85 15.71
N ASP A 203 12.64 -12.39 15.04
CA ASP A 203 12.73 -12.81 13.63
C ASP A 203 13.00 -11.64 12.68
N LEU A 204 12.72 -10.40 13.08
CA LEU A 204 13.03 -9.21 12.29
C LEU A 204 14.53 -9.14 11.96
N GLY A 205 15.40 -9.31 12.98
CA GLY A 205 16.85 -9.30 12.75
C GLY A 205 17.32 -10.41 11.81
N ASN A 206 16.76 -11.61 11.92
CA ASN A 206 17.06 -12.73 11.03
C ASN A 206 16.65 -12.44 9.57
N LEU A 207 15.46 -11.85 9.38
CA LEU A 207 14.97 -11.48 8.07
C LEU A 207 15.82 -10.36 7.46
N MET A 208 16.20 -9.35 8.22
CA MET A 208 17.09 -8.28 7.73
C MET A 208 18.47 -8.79 7.34
N GLN A 209 19.05 -9.74 8.08
CA GLN A 209 20.28 -10.42 7.69
C GLN A 209 20.11 -11.26 6.40
N TRP A 210 18.92 -11.85 6.20
CA TRP A 210 18.61 -12.56 4.97
C TRP A 210 18.57 -11.61 3.77
N TYR A 211 17.89 -10.45 3.89
CA TYR A 211 17.88 -9.41 2.85
C TYR A 211 19.29 -8.87 2.58
N ASP A 212 20.08 -8.62 3.63
CA ASP A 212 21.46 -8.15 3.49
C ASP A 212 22.29 -9.11 2.60
N ARG A 213 22.29 -10.40 2.91
CA ARG A 213 23.00 -11.40 2.11
C ARG A 213 22.51 -11.47 0.65
N LYS A 214 21.20 -11.44 0.45
CA LYS A 214 20.61 -11.50 -0.90
C LYS A 214 20.94 -10.27 -1.73
N PHE A 215 20.86 -9.09 -1.13
CA PHE A 215 21.16 -7.83 -1.83
C PHE A 215 22.64 -7.68 -2.14
N ARG A 216 23.53 -8.08 -1.23
CA ARG A 216 24.97 -8.11 -1.52
C ARG A 216 25.29 -9.02 -2.71
N ALA A 217 24.71 -10.20 -2.77
CA ALA A 217 24.88 -11.10 -3.90
C ALA A 217 24.36 -10.50 -5.21
N LEU A 218 23.20 -9.82 -5.17
CA LEU A 218 22.61 -9.16 -6.33
C LEU A 218 23.46 -7.99 -6.83
N ILE A 219 23.93 -7.13 -5.89
CA ILE A 219 24.80 -5.99 -6.19
C ILE A 219 26.12 -6.50 -6.79
N GLN A 220 26.75 -7.50 -6.19
CA GLN A 220 27.98 -8.11 -6.71
C GLN A 220 27.79 -8.68 -8.12
N ALA A 221 26.66 -9.35 -8.38
CA ALA A 221 26.34 -9.84 -9.72
C ALA A 221 26.18 -8.68 -10.72
N ALA A 222 25.58 -7.56 -10.29
CA ALA A 222 25.45 -6.38 -11.13
C ALA A 222 26.82 -5.74 -11.43
N GLU A 223 27.68 -5.55 -10.43
CA GLU A 223 29.04 -4.98 -10.58
C GLU A 223 29.95 -5.84 -11.46
N ALA A 224 29.74 -7.16 -11.47
CA ALA A 224 30.49 -8.06 -12.36
C ALA A 224 30.05 -7.96 -13.83
N ASN A 225 28.86 -7.45 -14.12
CA ASN A 225 28.24 -7.48 -15.45
C ASN A 225 27.98 -6.08 -16.06
N TYR A 226 28.02 -5.02 -15.26
CA TYR A 226 27.75 -3.65 -15.69
C TYR A 226 28.90 -2.70 -15.26
N GLU A 227 29.15 -1.65 -16.04
CA GLU A 227 30.19 -0.67 -15.75
C GLU A 227 29.78 0.30 -14.62
N THR A 228 28.48 0.61 -14.54
CA THR A 228 27.89 1.50 -13.52
C THR A 228 26.68 0.81 -12.93
N VAL A 229 26.64 0.75 -11.59
CA VAL A 229 25.55 0.16 -10.82
C VAL A 229 25.03 1.19 -9.82
N SER A 230 23.79 1.65 -10.02
CA SER A 230 23.07 2.42 -9.03
C SER A 230 22.04 1.52 -8.36
N TRP A 231 21.92 1.59 -7.04
CA TRP A 231 20.88 0.85 -6.34
C TRP A 231 20.21 1.70 -5.26
N TYR A 232 18.92 1.44 -5.08
CA TYR A 232 18.02 2.10 -4.14
C TYR A 232 17.20 1.05 -3.42
N VAL A 233 17.33 0.98 -2.09
CA VAL A 233 16.48 0.17 -1.22
C VAL A 233 15.52 1.11 -0.52
N PHE A 234 14.22 0.88 -0.65
CA PHE A 234 13.21 1.78 -0.13
C PHE A 234 11.94 1.05 0.29
N ALA A 235 11.07 1.76 0.99
CA ALA A 235 9.75 1.31 1.41
C ALA A 235 8.66 2.30 0.98
N ASP A 236 7.44 1.89 1.15
CA ASP A 236 6.23 2.69 1.02
C ASP A 236 5.79 3.31 2.35
N HIS A 237 5.95 2.60 3.46
CA HIS A 237 5.59 3.04 4.81
C HIS A 237 6.42 2.32 5.87
N GLY A 238 6.20 2.71 7.12
CA GLY A 238 6.66 1.96 8.29
C GLY A 238 5.56 1.09 8.89
N MET A 239 5.74 0.67 10.15
CA MET A 239 4.79 -0.22 10.83
C MET A 239 4.71 0.14 12.32
N HIS A 240 3.50 0.35 12.82
CA HIS A 240 3.23 0.54 14.25
C HIS A 240 2.93 -0.78 14.94
N ASN A 241 3.36 -0.96 16.18
CA ASN A 241 2.84 -2.03 17.01
C ASN A 241 1.39 -1.74 17.39
N VAL A 242 0.51 -2.72 17.25
CA VAL A 242 -0.87 -2.60 17.71
C VAL A 242 -0.92 -2.79 19.22
N THR A 243 -1.36 -1.75 19.92
CA THR A 243 -1.45 -1.72 21.40
C THR A 243 -2.87 -1.91 21.91
N GLY A 244 -3.85 -1.78 21.03
CA GLY A 244 -5.26 -1.96 21.34
C GLY A 244 -6.16 -2.06 20.12
N SER A 245 -7.41 -2.44 20.33
CA SER A 245 -8.44 -2.47 19.29
C SER A 245 -9.67 -1.69 19.75
N TYR A 246 -10.39 -1.13 18.76
CA TYR A 246 -11.57 -0.33 19.01
C TYR A 246 -12.71 -0.69 18.04
N ASP A 247 -13.94 -0.83 18.59
CA ASP A 247 -15.14 -1.11 17.80
C ASP A 247 -15.92 0.19 17.48
N LEU A 248 -15.45 0.91 16.46
CA LEU A 248 -16.13 2.12 16.00
C LEU A 248 -17.51 1.83 15.38
N MET A 249 -17.72 0.60 14.84
CA MET A 249 -19.03 0.23 14.29
C MET A 249 -20.11 0.26 15.37
N ALA A 250 -19.79 -0.16 16.60
CA ALA A 250 -20.72 -0.14 17.72
C ALA A 250 -21.14 1.31 18.06
N ASP A 251 -20.23 2.26 18.06
CA ASP A 251 -20.54 3.67 18.32
C ASP A 251 -21.45 4.26 17.25
N ILE A 252 -21.17 3.97 15.97
CA ILE A 252 -22.01 4.46 14.87
C ILE A 252 -23.41 3.82 14.91
N GLN A 253 -23.50 2.53 15.29
CA GLN A 253 -24.79 1.86 15.48
C GLN A 253 -25.61 2.47 16.63
N ALA A 254 -24.94 2.90 17.71
CA ALA A 254 -25.60 3.58 18.84
C ALA A 254 -26.23 4.93 18.46
N LEU A 255 -25.88 5.50 17.32
CA LEU A 255 -26.53 6.70 16.79
C LEU A 255 -27.94 6.42 16.20
N GLU A 256 -28.38 5.17 16.14
CA GLU A 256 -29.71 4.79 15.63
C GLU A 256 -30.02 5.29 14.21
N LEU A 257 -28.98 5.38 13.35
CA LEU A 257 -29.11 5.69 11.93
C LEU A 257 -29.29 4.41 11.11
N GLN A 258 -30.05 4.50 10.03
CA GLN A 258 -30.35 3.36 9.18
C GLN A 258 -29.27 3.21 8.07
N TRP A 259 -28.57 2.10 8.11
CA TRP A 259 -27.62 1.71 7.06
C TRP A 259 -28.28 1.69 5.67
N LYS A 260 -27.64 2.27 4.65
CA LYS A 260 -28.10 2.43 3.24
C LYS A 260 -29.26 3.43 3.04
N VAL A 261 -29.87 3.93 4.10
CA VAL A 261 -30.95 4.94 4.05
C VAL A 261 -30.42 6.29 4.47
N ASP A 262 -29.65 6.34 5.54
CA ASP A 262 -29.09 7.56 6.10
C ASP A 262 -27.62 7.73 5.71
N TYR A 263 -26.86 6.64 5.72
CA TYR A 263 -25.44 6.64 5.42
C TYR A 263 -24.97 5.29 4.88
N VAL A 264 -23.77 5.29 4.26
CA VAL A 264 -22.92 4.14 3.99
C VAL A 264 -21.54 4.43 4.59
N ALA A 265 -20.87 3.41 5.10
CA ALA A 265 -19.50 3.54 5.57
C ALA A 265 -18.63 2.40 5.06
N PHE A 266 -17.32 2.64 4.96
CA PHE A 266 -16.32 1.61 4.83
C PHE A 266 -15.37 1.69 6.02
N TYR A 267 -15.26 0.60 6.74
CA TYR A 267 -14.43 0.50 7.95
C TYR A 267 -13.14 -0.22 7.59
N ASP A 268 -12.07 0.56 7.36
CA ASP A 268 -10.72 0.06 7.17
C ASP A 268 -10.07 -0.33 8.51
N SER A 269 -8.80 -0.75 8.52
CA SER A 269 -8.11 -1.14 9.76
C SER A 269 -7.81 0.03 10.69
N THR A 270 -7.54 1.22 10.16
CA THR A 270 -7.13 2.41 10.92
C THR A 270 -8.01 3.63 10.69
N MET A 271 -8.92 3.56 9.72
CA MET A 271 -9.82 4.68 9.40
C MET A 271 -11.22 4.18 9.07
N ALA A 272 -12.20 5.08 9.21
CA ALA A 272 -13.56 4.89 8.72
C ALA A 272 -13.91 6.01 7.74
N ARG A 273 -14.58 5.66 6.67
CA ARG A 273 -14.98 6.57 5.60
C ARG A 273 -16.47 6.52 5.43
N PHE A 274 -17.12 7.70 5.39
CA PHE A 274 -18.58 7.83 5.38
C PHE A 274 -19.06 8.55 4.14
N TRP A 275 -20.19 8.08 3.59
CA TRP A 275 -21.00 8.73 2.56
C TRP A 275 -22.41 8.95 3.12
N PHE A 276 -22.95 10.14 2.93
CA PHE A 276 -24.20 10.54 3.55
C PHE A 276 -25.34 10.61 2.52
N MET A 277 -26.50 10.06 2.89
CA MET A 277 -27.69 10.12 2.07
C MET A 277 -28.58 11.32 2.45
N ASN A 278 -28.30 11.95 3.61
CA ASN A 278 -28.99 13.15 4.09
C ASN A 278 -28.12 13.92 5.10
N ASP A 279 -28.43 15.22 5.27
CA ASP A 279 -27.68 16.11 6.15
C ASP A 279 -27.84 15.78 7.64
N ALA A 280 -28.98 15.21 8.05
CA ALA A 280 -29.21 14.82 9.45
C ALA A 280 -28.23 13.71 9.87
N ALA A 281 -27.98 12.72 8.99
CA ALA A 281 -26.98 11.68 9.22
C ALA A 281 -25.56 12.26 9.26
N ARG A 282 -25.22 13.15 8.33
CA ARG A 282 -23.94 13.86 8.33
C ARG A 282 -23.70 14.57 9.66
N HIS A 283 -24.66 15.37 10.10
CA HIS A 283 -24.55 16.11 11.36
C HIS A 283 -24.39 15.19 12.57
N LYS A 284 -25.21 14.12 12.64
CA LYS A 284 -25.24 13.18 13.76
C LYS A 284 -23.94 12.38 13.88
N ILE A 285 -23.40 11.88 12.76
CA ILE A 285 -22.12 11.16 12.73
C ILE A 285 -20.96 12.10 13.02
N SER A 286 -20.92 13.29 12.39
CA SER A 286 -19.86 14.28 12.65
C SER A 286 -19.81 14.66 14.13
N HIS A 287 -20.96 14.96 14.74
CA HIS A 287 -21.03 15.32 16.16
C HIS A 287 -20.65 14.14 17.09
N GLY A 288 -21.05 12.91 16.74
CA GLY A 288 -20.69 11.71 17.51
C GLY A 288 -19.20 11.37 17.46
N LEU A 289 -18.52 11.78 16.39
CA LEU A 289 -17.07 11.58 16.20
C LEU A 289 -16.24 12.81 16.59
N GLU A 290 -16.87 13.95 16.85
CA GLU A 290 -16.19 15.14 17.34
C GLU A 290 -15.64 14.90 18.74
N ASN A 291 -14.38 15.27 18.98
CA ASN A 291 -13.67 15.05 20.25
C ASN A 291 -13.59 13.58 20.71
N HIS A 292 -13.64 12.63 19.78
CA HIS A 292 -13.58 11.22 20.08
C HIS A 292 -12.19 10.83 20.63
N SER A 293 -12.14 10.09 21.77
CA SER A 293 -10.88 9.78 22.48
C SER A 293 -9.94 8.85 21.71
N HIS A 294 -10.45 8.05 20.78
CA HIS A 294 -9.70 7.03 20.05
C HIS A 294 -9.29 7.46 18.63
N GLY A 295 -9.63 8.67 18.21
CA GLY A 295 -9.31 9.17 16.88
C GLY A 295 -9.89 10.55 16.63
N ARG A 296 -9.83 11.00 15.38
CA ARG A 296 -10.31 12.30 14.97
C ARG A 296 -10.82 12.32 13.53
N ILE A 297 -11.69 13.26 13.23
CA ILE A 297 -12.07 13.57 11.85
C ILE A 297 -10.91 14.33 11.19
N LEU A 298 -10.57 13.95 9.96
CA LEU A 298 -9.60 14.67 9.13
C LEU A 298 -10.27 15.89 8.51
N SER A 299 -9.63 17.06 8.58
CA SER A 299 -10.13 18.29 7.94
C SER A 299 -9.90 18.25 6.42
N GLU A 300 -10.68 19.05 5.67
CA GLU A 300 -10.52 19.17 4.22
C GLU A 300 -9.12 19.71 3.85
N GLU A 301 -8.60 20.65 4.63
CA GLU A 301 -7.25 21.20 4.46
C GLU A 301 -6.18 20.12 4.60
N GLU A 302 -6.34 19.25 5.59
CA GLU A 302 -5.44 18.15 5.84
C GLU A 302 -5.51 17.09 4.72
N LEU A 303 -6.72 16.76 4.24
CA LEU A 303 -6.90 15.87 3.09
C LEU A 303 -6.22 16.44 1.83
N LYS A 304 -6.32 17.75 1.61
CA LYS A 304 -5.62 18.43 0.50
C LYS A 304 -4.11 18.41 0.66
N GLN A 305 -3.61 18.69 1.87
CA GLN A 305 -2.18 18.68 2.19
C GLN A 305 -1.53 17.31 1.91
N HIS A 306 -2.26 16.23 2.22
CA HIS A 306 -1.80 14.86 1.99
C HIS A 306 -2.15 14.31 0.59
N GLY A 307 -2.76 15.10 -0.29
CA GLY A 307 -3.09 14.70 -1.66
C GLY A 307 -4.15 13.60 -1.75
N ILE A 308 -5.05 13.53 -0.76
CA ILE A 308 -6.13 12.53 -0.65
C ILE A 308 -7.52 13.18 -0.61
N PHE A 309 -7.62 14.43 -1.04
CA PHE A 309 -8.91 15.11 -1.17
C PHE A 309 -9.55 14.79 -2.53
N PHE A 310 -10.66 14.07 -2.49
CA PHE A 310 -11.46 13.72 -3.66
C PHE A 310 -12.72 14.58 -3.68
N LYS A 311 -12.76 15.58 -4.58
CA LYS A 311 -13.84 16.57 -4.66
C LYS A 311 -15.22 15.93 -4.92
N ASP A 312 -15.24 14.78 -5.57
CA ASP A 312 -16.45 13.98 -5.88
C ASP A 312 -16.88 13.06 -4.75
N GLY A 313 -16.17 13.06 -3.62
CA GLY A 313 -16.43 12.18 -2.48
C GLY A 313 -16.19 10.70 -2.77
N GLN A 314 -15.46 10.36 -3.84
CA GLN A 314 -15.22 8.96 -4.25
C GLN A 314 -14.84 8.06 -3.08
N TYR A 315 -13.94 8.51 -2.22
CA TYR A 315 -13.43 7.72 -1.09
C TYR A 315 -14.01 8.08 0.28
N GLY A 316 -15.04 8.92 0.33
CA GLY A 316 -15.72 9.36 1.54
C GLY A 316 -15.86 10.87 1.61
N GLU A 317 -16.95 11.31 2.19
CA GLU A 317 -17.25 12.72 2.45
C GLU A 317 -16.78 13.13 3.86
N LEU A 318 -16.61 12.15 4.75
CA LEU A 318 -16.02 12.30 6.07
C LEU A 318 -15.08 11.12 6.30
N ILE A 319 -13.89 11.40 6.80
CA ILE A 319 -12.88 10.40 7.12
C ILE A 319 -12.50 10.56 8.58
N PHE A 320 -12.65 9.48 9.34
CA PHE A 320 -12.23 9.38 10.73
C PHE A 320 -10.99 8.50 10.83
N LEU A 321 -9.89 9.03 11.36
CA LEU A 321 -8.62 8.34 11.54
C LEU A 321 -8.44 7.98 13.02
N LEU A 322 -8.14 6.71 13.31
CA LEU A 322 -7.77 6.26 14.66
C LEU A 322 -6.41 6.80 15.09
N ASN A 323 -6.24 6.94 16.39
CA ASN A 323 -4.94 7.21 16.99
C ASN A 323 -3.97 6.06 16.72
N SER A 324 -2.69 6.38 16.53
CA SER A 324 -1.64 5.40 16.24
C SER A 324 -1.57 4.30 17.29
N GLY A 325 -1.38 3.06 16.82
CA GLY A 325 -1.38 1.87 17.67
C GLY A 325 -2.76 1.29 17.96
N LEU A 326 -3.87 1.96 17.62
CA LEU A 326 -5.22 1.41 17.71
C LEU A 326 -5.65 0.81 16.38
N GLN A 327 -6.18 -0.40 16.39
CA GLN A 327 -6.77 -1.02 15.21
C GLN A 327 -8.28 -1.13 15.34
N MET A 328 -8.99 -0.82 14.28
CA MET A 328 -10.45 -1.00 14.21
C MET A 328 -10.80 -2.49 14.09
N VAL A 329 -11.45 -3.03 15.12
CA VAL A 329 -11.87 -4.43 15.19
C VAL A 329 -13.21 -4.53 15.91
N PRO A 330 -14.26 -5.06 15.26
CA PRO A 330 -14.29 -5.57 13.89
C PRO A 330 -14.17 -4.46 12.83
N SER A 331 -13.72 -4.84 11.62
CA SER A 331 -13.70 -3.96 10.46
C SER A 331 -14.01 -4.75 9.19
N PHE A 332 -14.12 -4.06 8.05
CA PHE A 332 -14.23 -4.73 6.75
C PHE A 332 -12.91 -5.34 6.29
N MET A 333 -11.81 -5.01 6.97
CA MET A 333 -10.48 -5.60 6.71
C MET A 333 -10.26 -6.87 7.53
N GLY A 334 -10.81 -6.97 8.75
CA GLY A 334 -10.64 -8.13 9.61
C GLY A 334 -11.50 -8.14 10.86
N THR A 335 -11.57 -9.31 11.49
CA THR A 335 -12.34 -9.54 12.74
C THR A 335 -11.45 -9.85 13.94
N LYS A 336 -10.11 -9.79 13.76
CA LYS A 336 -9.12 -9.99 14.81
C LYS A 336 -8.00 -8.97 14.63
N PRO A 337 -7.39 -8.47 15.71
CA PRO A 337 -6.27 -7.56 15.60
C PRO A 337 -5.02 -8.28 15.08
N CYS A 338 -4.18 -7.53 14.35
CA CYS A 338 -2.81 -7.91 14.00
C CYS A 338 -1.84 -7.50 15.12
N ALA A 339 -0.59 -7.95 15.06
CA ALA A 339 0.44 -7.48 15.98
C ALA A 339 1.05 -6.13 15.55
N GLY A 340 1.11 -5.87 14.23
CA GLY A 340 1.50 -4.61 13.65
C GLY A 340 0.49 -4.13 12.62
N MET A 341 0.34 -2.80 12.48
CA MET A 341 -0.55 -2.16 11.52
C MET A 341 0.05 -0.84 11.06
N HIS A 342 -0.24 -0.47 9.83
CA HIS A 342 0.11 0.80 9.20
C HIS A 342 -1.15 1.54 8.71
N GLY A 343 -0.99 2.70 8.06
CA GLY A 343 -2.11 3.52 7.60
C GLY A 343 -2.56 4.54 8.64
N TYR A 344 -1.69 4.90 9.57
CA TYR A 344 -1.86 6.02 10.50
C TYR A 344 -1.36 7.33 9.90
N HIS A 345 -1.33 8.39 10.70
CA HIS A 345 -0.92 9.69 10.20
C HIS A 345 0.54 9.69 9.72
N PRO A 346 0.86 10.26 8.53
CA PRO A 346 2.20 10.21 7.94
C PRO A 346 3.31 10.87 8.78
N THR A 347 2.95 11.79 9.68
CA THR A 347 3.92 12.46 10.57
C THR A 347 4.30 11.65 11.81
N ASP A 348 3.63 10.53 12.05
CA ASP A 348 4.02 9.65 13.15
C ASP A 348 5.37 8.98 12.85
N PRO A 349 6.28 8.90 13.84
CA PRO A 349 7.63 8.36 13.63
C PRO A 349 7.64 6.95 13.02
N ASP A 350 6.73 6.07 13.46
CA ASP A 350 6.63 4.70 12.97
C ASP A 350 5.94 4.59 11.60
N SER A 351 5.39 5.69 11.05
CA SER A 351 4.81 5.73 9.71
C SER A 351 5.85 6.02 8.62
N PHE A 352 6.99 6.64 8.95
CA PHE A 352 7.99 7.00 7.96
C PHE A 352 8.53 5.79 7.21
N ALA A 353 8.53 5.88 5.90
CA ALA A 353 9.28 5.00 5.01
C ALA A 353 10.79 5.27 5.08
N SER A 354 11.60 4.39 4.54
CA SER A 354 13.06 4.60 4.39
C SER A 354 13.47 4.61 2.93
N LEU A 355 14.56 5.32 2.64
CA LEU A 355 15.29 5.27 1.39
C LEU A 355 16.78 5.18 1.70
N THR A 356 17.46 4.21 1.09
CA THR A 356 18.89 3.95 1.27
C THR A 356 19.53 3.64 -0.09
N SER A 357 20.71 4.20 -0.39
CA SER A 357 21.34 4.09 -1.71
C SER A 357 22.87 4.14 -1.64
N ASN A 358 23.52 3.62 -2.70
CA ASN A 358 24.92 3.90 -3.02
C ASN A 358 25.11 5.21 -3.81
N GLN A 359 24.07 5.98 -3.99
CA GLN A 359 24.11 7.30 -4.62
C GLN A 359 23.73 8.38 -3.60
N PRO A 360 24.20 9.63 -3.77
CA PRO A 360 23.73 10.73 -2.93
C PRO A 360 22.24 10.99 -3.19
N ILE A 361 21.48 11.18 -2.11
CA ILE A 361 20.05 11.46 -2.17
C ILE A 361 19.84 12.96 -1.98
N SER A 362 19.28 13.63 -3.00
CA SER A 362 19.00 15.06 -2.91
C SER A 362 18.09 15.41 -1.72
N SER A 363 18.33 16.61 -1.12
CA SER A 363 17.56 17.09 0.03
C SER A 363 16.08 17.30 -0.24
N ASN A 364 15.69 17.54 -1.51
CA ASN A 364 14.30 17.68 -1.94
C ASN A 364 13.52 16.36 -2.00
N ILE A 365 14.18 15.22 -1.91
CA ILE A 365 13.55 13.91 -1.79
C ILE A 365 13.10 13.72 -0.33
N THR A 366 11.85 14.01 -0.03
CA THR A 366 11.28 14.01 1.33
C THR A 366 10.03 13.13 1.48
N LYS A 367 9.44 12.71 0.37
CA LYS A 367 8.21 11.89 0.31
C LYS A 367 8.43 10.70 -0.59
N ILE A 368 7.67 9.62 -0.36
CA ILE A 368 7.81 8.39 -1.16
C ILE A 368 7.55 8.61 -2.65
N GLN A 369 6.61 9.48 -3.03
CA GLN A 369 6.36 9.79 -4.44
C GLN A 369 7.55 10.47 -5.15
N HIS A 370 8.47 11.09 -4.41
CA HIS A 370 9.69 11.65 -5.00
C HIS A 370 10.67 10.57 -5.49
N ILE A 371 10.48 9.29 -5.10
CA ILE A 371 11.27 8.17 -5.64
C ILE A 371 11.08 8.07 -7.17
N HIS A 372 9.89 8.41 -7.67
CA HIS A 372 9.66 8.48 -9.12
C HIS A 372 10.64 9.41 -9.84
N SER A 373 10.95 10.58 -9.27
CA SER A 373 11.92 11.51 -9.86
C SER A 373 13.35 10.94 -9.86
N ILE A 374 13.70 10.09 -8.87
CA ILE A 374 14.99 9.39 -8.90
C ILE A 374 15.00 8.37 -10.06
N MET A 375 13.90 7.60 -10.24
CA MET A 375 13.79 6.67 -11.36
C MET A 375 13.94 7.36 -12.72
N LEU A 376 13.26 8.50 -12.90
CA LEU A 376 13.37 9.29 -14.13
C LEU A 376 14.80 9.77 -14.36
N ASN A 377 15.46 10.29 -13.32
CA ASN A 377 16.85 10.76 -13.42
C ASN A 377 17.82 9.63 -13.75
N GLU A 378 17.66 8.45 -13.15
CA GLU A 378 18.48 7.26 -13.45
C GLU A 378 18.35 6.80 -14.91
N LEU A 379 17.18 7.00 -15.50
CA LEU A 379 16.86 6.64 -16.88
C LEU A 379 17.07 7.81 -17.87
N GLU A 380 17.52 8.98 -17.39
CA GLU A 380 17.68 10.21 -18.19
C GLU A 380 16.37 10.63 -18.91
N LEU A 381 15.22 10.36 -18.25
CA LEU A 381 13.88 10.69 -18.72
C LEU A 381 13.40 11.98 -18.05
N ASN A 382 13.17 13.03 -18.84
CA ASN A 382 12.65 14.34 -18.38
C ASN A 382 11.11 14.40 -18.42
#